data_82560a1dde296f2bd02268e2f7191dc7
#
_entry.id   82560a1dde296f2bd02268e2f7191dc7
#
_cell.length_a   1.000
_cell.length_b   1.000
_cell.length_c   1.000
_cell.angle_alpha   90.00
_cell.angle_beta   90.00
_cell.angle_gamma   90.00
#
_symmetry.space_group_name_H-M   'P 1'
#
loop_
_entity.id
_entity.type
_entity.pdbx_description
1 polymer ?
#
loop_
_entity_poly.entity_id
_entity_poly.type
_entity_poly.pdbx_seq_one_letter_code
_entity_poly.pdbx_strand_id
1 'polypeptide(L)'
;MKIIKYTEKEIPDVLDFEKKLRDEEDVWGWEIDDEYIKSVKASFHDGRFNDTVSLLAYDNEKIVGRIDACILPSRFDGSVKAYLDWICVVKSSRHKGVAQALLSELKNKLKEKGINTIIALTASNDEAQRFYKSIPDSERHDTGIWINIK
;
A
#
# COMPACT_ATOMS: atom_id res chain seq x y z
N MET A 1 2.37 18.07 -4.58
CA MET A 1 2.44 16.65 -4.14
C MET A 1 3.56 15.96 -4.90
N LYS A 2 4.40 15.18 -4.23
CA LYS A 2 5.50 14.40 -4.80
C LYS A 2 5.35 12.94 -4.39
N ILE A 3 5.53 12.01 -5.33
CA ILE A 3 5.51 10.57 -5.03
C ILE A 3 6.93 10.03 -5.16
N ILE A 4 7.39 9.31 -4.15
CA ILE A 4 8.71 8.70 -4.11
C ILE A 4 8.63 7.23 -3.70
N LYS A 5 9.68 6.47 -4.01
CA LYS A 5 9.86 5.12 -3.47
C LYS A 5 10.14 5.19 -1.97
N TYR A 6 9.50 4.31 -1.21
CA TYR A 6 9.83 4.12 0.21
C TYR A 6 11.19 3.42 0.34
N THR A 7 12.09 4.03 1.07
CA THR A 7 13.39 3.47 1.43
C THR A 7 13.60 3.58 2.94
N GLU A 8 14.65 2.98 3.46
CA GLU A 8 14.96 3.01 4.91
C GLU A 8 15.08 4.44 5.47
N LYS A 9 15.45 5.42 4.62
CA LYS A 9 15.59 6.81 5.02
C LYS A 9 14.29 7.47 5.45
N GLU A 10 13.18 7.04 4.85
CA GLU A 10 11.85 7.60 5.11
C GLU A 10 11.15 6.96 6.32
N ILE A 11 11.77 6.00 7.02
CA ILE A 11 11.16 5.35 8.20
C ILE A 11 10.67 6.37 9.24
N PRO A 12 11.44 7.39 9.65
CA PRO A 12 10.93 8.36 10.63
C PRO A 12 9.66 9.07 10.16
N ASP A 13 9.63 9.52 8.92
CA ASP A 13 8.47 10.21 8.34
C ASP A 13 7.26 9.27 8.21
N VAL A 14 7.50 7.98 7.90
CA VAL A 14 6.44 6.95 7.84
C VAL A 14 5.87 6.70 9.22
N LEU A 15 6.68 6.63 10.28
CA LEU A 15 6.19 6.47 11.64
C LEU A 15 5.32 7.67 12.07
N ASP A 16 5.69 8.88 11.71
CA ASP A 16 4.88 10.07 11.97
C ASP A 16 3.56 10.06 11.18
N PHE A 17 3.60 9.60 9.92
CA PHE A 17 2.40 9.38 9.11
C PHE A 17 1.47 8.35 9.74
N GLU A 18 1.97 7.22 10.20
CA GLU A 18 1.18 6.17 10.84
C GLU A 18 0.57 6.62 12.17
N LYS A 19 1.28 7.40 12.97
CA LYS A 19 0.73 8.04 14.18
C LYS A 19 -0.41 8.97 13.82
N LYS A 20 -0.22 9.82 12.80
CA LYS A 20 -1.26 10.74 12.34
C LYS A 20 -2.50 10.02 11.83
N LEU A 21 -2.35 8.89 11.11
CA LEU A 21 -3.49 8.06 10.70
C LEU A 21 -4.34 7.65 11.91
N ARG A 22 -3.70 7.22 12.99
CA ARG A 22 -4.38 6.77 14.21
C ARG A 22 -5.00 7.90 15.02
N ASP A 23 -4.37 9.06 15.02
CA ASP A 23 -4.89 10.27 15.68
C ASP A 23 -6.15 10.81 14.98
N GLU A 24 -6.22 10.68 13.64
CA GLU A 24 -7.34 11.19 12.85
C GLU A 24 -8.54 10.23 12.81
N GLU A 25 -8.30 8.93 12.96
CA GLU A 25 -9.35 7.91 12.94
C GLU A 25 -8.86 6.58 13.56
N ASP A 26 -9.81 5.74 13.96
CA ASP A 26 -9.53 4.40 14.44
C ASP A 26 -9.12 3.49 13.26
N VAL A 27 -7.83 3.43 13.00
CA VAL A 27 -7.24 2.61 11.94
C VAL A 27 -6.80 1.28 12.54
N TRP A 28 -7.27 0.17 11.95
CA TRP A 28 -6.80 -1.14 12.32
C TRP A 28 -5.28 -1.27 12.11
N GLY A 29 -4.60 -1.85 13.07
CA GLY A 29 -3.16 -2.05 12.99
C GLY A 29 -2.56 -2.52 14.32
N TRP A 30 -1.26 -2.61 14.33
CA TRP A 30 -0.43 -2.95 15.48
C TRP A 30 0.06 -1.70 16.21
N GLU A 31 0.64 -1.87 17.37
CA GLU A 31 1.29 -0.78 18.09
C GLU A 31 2.60 -0.36 17.41
N ILE A 32 2.90 0.94 17.46
CA ILE A 32 4.18 1.49 16.98
C ILE A 32 5.17 1.46 18.14
N ASP A 33 5.69 0.27 18.43
CA ASP A 33 6.68 0.03 19.47
C ASP A 33 8.08 -0.26 18.88
N ASP A 34 9.05 -0.52 19.73
CA ASP A 34 10.43 -0.80 19.32
C ASP A 34 10.54 -2.08 18.50
N GLU A 35 9.72 -3.10 18.77
CA GLU A 35 9.71 -4.35 18.02
C GLU A 35 9.20 -4.12 16.59
N TYR A 36 8.13 -3.36 16.44
CA TYR A 36 7.63 -2.96 15.14
C TYR A 36 8.68 -2.18 14.33
N ILE A 37 9.30 -1.17 14.94
CA ILE A 37 10.33 -0.34 14.29
C ILE A 37 11.51 -1.21 13.85
N LYS A 38 11.96 -2.14 14.70
CA LYS A 38 13.03 -3.09 14.39
C LYS A 38 12.67 -3.98 13.20
N SER A 39 11.44 -4.49 13.17
CA SER A 39 10.94 -5.32 12.07
C SER A 39 10.88 -4.57 10.75
N VAL A 40 10.40 -3.32 10.75
CA VAL A 40 10.38 -2.46 9.57
C VAL A 40 11.79 -2.23 9.05
N LYS A 41 12.75 -1.86 9.90
CA LYS A 41 14.15 -1.67 9.50
C LYS A 41 14.74 -2.94 8.91
N ALA A 42 14.53 -4.09 9.54
CA ALA A 42 15.02 -5.38 9.08
C ALA A 42 14.49 -5.75 7.69
N SER A 43 13.27 -5.37 7.35
CA SER A 43 12.66 -5.66 6.04
C SER A 43 13.44 -5.06 4.86
N PHE A 44 14.14 -3.94 5.04
CA PHE A 44 14.98 -3.34 4.00
C PHE A 44 16.26 -4.11 3.71
N HIS A 45 16.63 -5.06 4.57
CA HIS A 45 17.83 -5.90 4.46
C HIS A 45 17.48 -7.39 4.25
N ASP A 46 16.20 -7.71 4.04
CA ASP A 46 15.71 -9.07 3.84
C ASP A 46 15.30 -9.27 2.37
N GLY A 47 15.94 -10.23 1.70
CA GLY A 47 15.70 -10.54 0.28
C GLY A 47 14.25 -10.92 -0.05
N ARG A 48 13.45 -11.36 0.93
CA ARG A 48 12.02 -11.65 0.73
C ARG A 48 11.20 -10.43 0.34
N PHE A 49 11.70 -9.22 0.63
CA PHE A 49 11.03 -7.95 0.31
C PHE A 49 11.50 -7.32 -1.00
N ASN A 50 12.41 -7.97 -1.76
CA ASN A 50 12.95 -7.40 -3.00
C ASN A 50 11.89 -7.20 -4.09
N ASP A 51 10.82 -7.99 -4.07
CA ASP A 51 9.72 -7.93 -5.02
C ASP A 51 8.52 -7.12 -4.49
N THR A 52 8.77 -6.17 -3.61
CA THR A 52 7.77 -5.21 -3.15
C THR A 52 7.89 -3.88 -3.90
N VAL A 53 6.75 -3.20 -4.06
CA VAL A 53 6.68 -1.84 -4.57
C VAL A 53 5.96 -1.00 -3.54
N SER A 54 6.70 -0.15 -2.84
CA SER A 54 6.16 0.75 -1.80
C SER A 54 6.42 2.20 -2.18
N LEU A 55 5.37 3.02 -2.21
CA LEU A 55 5.41 4.42 -2.61
C LEU A 55 4.79 5.31 -1.54
N LEU A 56 5.37 6.50 -1.39
CA LEU A 56 4.95 7.53 -0.45
C LEU A 56 4.57 8.80 -1.19
N ALA A 57 3.43 9.38 -0.84
CA ALA A 57 3.00 10.68 -1.34
C ALA A 57 3.29 11.76 -0.28
N TYR A 58 4.12 12.72 -0.66
CA TYR A 58 4.47 13.89 0.16
C TYR A 58 3.68 15.12 -0.27
N ASP A 59 3.16 15.85 0.70
CA ASP A 59 2.63 17.20 0.55
C ASP A 59 3.23 18.10 1.64
N ASN A 60 3.85 19.22 1.23
CA ASN A 60 4.54 20.14 2.14
C ASN A 60 5.48 19.40 3.14
N GLU A 61 6.37 18.56 2.62
CA GLU A 61 7.39 17.81 3.38
C GLU A 61 6.83 16.76 4.37
N LYS A 62 5.53 16.48 4.33
CA LYS A 62 4.89 15.44 5.15
C LYS A 62 4.27 14.36 4.28
N ILE A 63 4.38 13.13 4.73
CA ILE A 63 3.68 12.02 4.08
C ILE A 63 2.17 12.18 4.35
N VAL A 64 1.39 12.14 3.27
CA VAL A 64 -0.07 12.21 3.31
C VAL A 64 -0.75 10.95 2.80
N GLY A 65 0.01 10.06 2.15
CA GLY A 65 -0.48 8.78 1.65
C GLY A 65 0.63 7.79 1.39
N ARG A 66 0.27 6.51 1.42
CA ARG A 66 1.16 5.38 1.16
C ARG A 66 0.43 4.29 0.39
N ILE A 67 1.14 3.60 -0.49
CA ILE A 67 0.67 2.42 -1.20
C ILE A 67 1.76 1.35 -1.18
N ASP A 68 1.36 0.10 -0.87
CA ASP A 68 2.24 -1.05 -0.83
C ASP A 68 1.67 -2.18 -1.68
N ALA A 69 2.52 -2.78 -2.49
CA ALA A 69 2.19 -3.94 -3.30
C ALA A 69 3.35 -4.93 -3.32
N CYS A 70 3.05 -6.21 -3.51
CA CYS A 70 4.04 -7.24 -3.76
C CYS A 70 3.77 -7.93 -5.10
N ILE A 71 4.81 -8.54 -5.67
CA ILE A 71 4.73 -9.26 -6.94
C ILE A 71 4.51 -10.74 -6.64
N LEU A 72 3.46 -11.30 -7.22
CA LEU A 72 3.03 -12.67 -7.01
C LEU A 72 3.17 -13.50 -8.31
N PRO A 73 4.22 -14.31 -8.44
CA PRO A 73 4.27 -15.33 -9.48
C PRO A 73 3.37 -16.51 -9.11
N SER A 74 2.63 -17.03 -10.08
CA SER A 74 1.74 -18.18 -9.90
C SER A 74 2.13 -19.35 -10.80
N ARG A 75 2.34 -20.52 -10.23
CA ARG A 75 2.51 -21.74 -11.01
C ARG A 75 1.19 -22.32 -11.53
N PHE A 76 0.07 -21.87 -11.00
CA PHE A 76 -1.26 -22.32 -11.44
C PHE A 76 -1.53 -21.99 -12.91
N ASP A 77 -1.18 -20.79 -13.34
CA ASP A 77 -1.44 -20.29 -14.69
C ASP A 77 -0.21 -19.69 -15.38
N GLY A 78 0.96 -19.74 -14.73
CA GLY A 78 2.21 -19.16 -15.23
C GLY A 78 2.22 -17.62 -15.24
N SER A 79 1.22 -16.99 -14.65
CA SER A 79 1.13 -15.52 -14.62
C SER A 79 1.95 -14.91 -13.48
N VAL A 80 2.27 -13.64 -13.66
CA VAL A 80 2.82 -12.79 -12.59
C VAL A 80 1.87 -11.61 -12.41
N LYS A 81 1.30 -11.49 -11.23
CA LYS A 81 0.38 -10.41 -10.86
C LYS A 81 0.99 -9.57 -9.74
N ALA A 82 0.50 -8.37 -9.51
CA ALA A 82 0.75 -7.65 -8.28
C ALA A 82 -0.41 -7.83 -7.30
N TYR A 83 -0.11 -7.92 -6.02
CA TYR A 83 -1.08 -7.85 -4.95
C TYR A 83 -0.97 -6.49 -4.28
N LEU A 84 -2.05 -5.71 -4.32
CA LEU A 84 -2.16 -4.47 -3.57
C LEU A 84 -2.46 -4.83 -2.11
N ASP A 85 -1.44 -4.71 -1.28
CA ASP A 85 -1.51 -5.09 0.13
C ASP A 85 -2.15 -3.96 0.97
N TRP A 86 -1.73 -2.72 0.73
CA TRP A 86 -2.26 -1.58 1.47
C TRP A 86 -2.24 -0.29 0.64
N ILE A 87 -3.30 0.51 0.81
CA ILE A 87 -3.36 1.90 0.36
C ILE A 87 -4.06 2.72 1.44
N CYS A 88 -3.43 3.80 1.85
CA CYS A 88 -3.98 4.68 2.88
C CYS A 88 -3.62 6.14 2.63
N VAL A 89 -4.55 7.03 2.97
CA VAL A 89 -4.39 8.49 2.90
C VAL A 89 -4.91 9.07 4.21
N VAL A 90 -4.13 9.95 4.85
CA VAL A 90 -4.59 10.65 6.08
C VAL A 90 -5.90 11.37 5.82
N LYS A 91 -6.81 11.32 6.77
CA LYS A 91 -8.19 11.82 6.62
C LYS A 91 -8.24 13.27 6.12
N SER A 92 -7.40 14.12 6.67
CA SER A 92 -7.28 15.54 6.28
C SER A 92 -6.81 15.79 4.84
N SER A 93 -6.27 14.77 4.17
CA SER A 93 -5.78 14.84 2.78
C SER A 93 -6.59 14.00 1.79
N ARG A 94 -7.70 13.41 2.21
CA ARG A 94 -8.61 12.65 1.33
C ARG A 94 -9.36 13.59 0.37
N HIS A 95 -9.94 13.00 -0.66
CA HIS A 95 -10.69 13.70 -1.71
C HIS A 95 -9.88 14.75 -2.51
N LYS A 96 -8.54 14.70 -2.41
CA LYS A 96 -7.61 15.57 -3.13
C LYS A 96 -6.82 14.81 -4.22
N GLY A 97 -7.25 13.60 -4.59
CA GLY A 97 -6.64 12.80 -5.64
C GLY A 97 -5.37 12.03 -5.21
N VAL A 98 -5.01 12.01 -3.92
CA VAL A 98 -3.78 11.36 -3.42
C VAL A 98 -3.78 9.85 -3.72
N ALA A 99 -4.86 9.15 -3.40
CA ALA A 99 -4.96 7.71 -3.63
C ALA A 99 -4.91 7.36 -5.12
N GLN A 100 -5.58 8.14 -5.97
CA GLN A 100 -5.55 7.97 -7.43
C GLN A 100 -4.14 8.18 -7.98
N ALA A 101 -3.41 9.19 -7.50
CA ALA A 101 -2.04 9.46 -7.93
C ALA A 101 -1.09 8.35 -7.50
N LEU A 102 -1.19 7.84 -6.27
CA LEU A 102 -0.43 6.69 -5.79
C LEU A 102 -0.70 5.44 -6.63
N LEU A 103 -1.97 5.14 -6.91
CA LEU A 103 -2.33 3.98 -7.74
C LEU A 103 -1.84 4.14 -9.17
N SER A 104 -1.90 5.34 -9.74
CA SER A 104 -1.38 5.61 -11.08
C SER A 104 0.14 5.38 -11.16
N GLU A 105 0.88 5.87 -10.18
CA GLU A 105 2.33 5.65 -10.13
C GLU A 105 2.68 4.18 -9.89
N LEU A 106 1.95 3.47 -9.04
CA LEU A 106 2.08 2.03 -8.87
C LEU A 106 1.88 1.29 -10.20
N LYS A 107 0.81 1.61 -10.94
CA LYS A 107 0.54 1.03 -12.27
C LYS A 107 1.70 1.26 -13.24
N ASN A 108 2.30 2.46 -13.24
CA ASN A 108 3.46 2.76 -14.07
C ASN A 108 4.66 1.88 -13.70
N LYS A 109 4.98 1.76 -12.40
CA LYS A 109 6.07 0.91 -11.92
C LYS A 109 5.87 -0.57 -12.23
N LEU A 110 4.64 -1.04 -12.18
CA LEU A 110 4.31 -2.43 -12.52
C LEU A 110 4.42 -2.67 -14.04
N LYS A 111 3.98 -1.73 -14.87
CA LYS A 111 4.15 -1.81 -16.34
C LYS A 111 5.62 -1.88 -16.74
N GLU A 112 6.50 -1.09 -16.11
CA GLU A 112 7.95 -1.15 -16.32
C GLU A 112 8.53 -2.57 -16.06
N LYS A 113 7.87 -3.35 -15.20
CA LYS A 113 8.20 -4.74 -14.87
C LYS A 113 7.44 -5.79 -15.71
N GLY A 114 6.65 -5.36 -16.69
CA GLY A 114 5.82 -6.26 -17.50
C GLY A 114 4.60 -6.83 -16.80
N ILE A 115 4.18 -6.25 -15.68
CA ILE A 115 3.01 -6.69 -14.88
C ILE A 115 1.81 -5.85 -15.28
N ASN A 116 0.72 -6.49 -15.65
CA ASN A 116 -0.47 -5.84 -16.18
C ASN A 116 -1.74 -6.08 -15.36
N THR A 117 -1.65 -6.82 -14.25
CA THR A 117 -2.80 -7.15 -13.40
C THR A 117 -2.48 -6.89 -11.94
N ILE A 118 -3.36 -6.19 -11.26
CA ILE A 118 -3.35 -5.99 -9.81
C ILE A 118 -4.56 -6.68 -9.21
N ILE A 119 -4.36 -7.48 -8.18
CA ILE A 119 -5.42 -8.03 -7.35
C ILE A 119 -5.39 -7.38 -5.97
N ALA A 120 -6.52 -7.27 -5.29
CA ALA A 120 -6.62 -6.69 -3.96
C ALA A 120 -7.74 -7.33 -3.16
N LEU A 121 -7.51 -7.48 -1.85
CA LEU A 121 -8.58 -7.60 -0.88
C LEU A 121 -9.04 -6.18 -0.51
N THR A 122 -10.31 -5.90 -0.70
CA THR A 122 -10.84 -4.56 -0.46
C THR A 122 -11.38 -4.42 0.96
N ALA A 123 -11.01 -3.35 1.66
CA ALA A 123 -11.61 -3.04 2.96
C ALA A 123 -13.12 -2.83 2.83
N SER A 124 -13.87 -3.28 3.84
CA SER A 124 -15.34 -3.32 3.80
C SER A 124 -16.03 -1.97 4.07
N ASN A 125 -15.29 -0.95 4.54
CA ASN A 125 -15.89 0.35 4.82
C ASN A 125 -16.33 1.09 3.55
N ASP A 126 -17.32 1.94 3.67
CA ASP A 126 -17.95 2.62 2.54
C ASP A 126 -16.98 3.50 1.73
N GLU A 127 -16.03 4.14 2.39
CA GLU A 127 -15.06 5.00 1.72
C GLU A 127 -14.11 4.19 0.84
N ALA A 128 -13.56 3.11 1.36
CA ALA A 128 -12.73 2.18 0.58
C ALA A 128 -13.52 1.58 -0.59
N GLN A 129 -14.77 1.18 -0.36
CA GLN A 129 -15.62 0.64 -1.42
C GLN A 129 -15.92 1.67 -2.52
N ARG A 130 -16.13 2.95 -2.17
CA ARG A 130 -16.27 4.02 -3.18
C ARG A 130 -14.98 4.21 -3.98
N PHE A 131 -13.83 4.20 -3.32
CA PHE A 131 -12.55 4.29 -4.00
C PHE A 131 -12.35 3.15 -5.00
N TYR A 132 -12.52 1.89 -4.57
CA TYR A 132 -12.32 0.74 -5.47
C TYR A 132 -13.30 0.72 -6.64
N LYS A 133 -14.56 1.11 -6.42
CA LYS A 133 -15.55 1.25 -7.50
C LYS A 133 -15.22 2.35 -8.50
N SER A 134 -14.45 3.35 -8.10
CA SER A 134 -14.04 4.46 -8.97
C SER A 134 -12.84 4.15 -9.87
N ILE A 135 -12.17 3.00 -9.66
CA ILE A 135 -11.01 2.61 -10.45
C ILE A 135 -11.48 2.14 -11.83
N PRO A 136 -11.06 2.80 -12.92
CA PRO A 136 -11.38 2.33 -14.27
C PRO A 136 -10.82 0.93 -14.52
N ASP A 137 -11.52 0.14 -15.33
CA ASP A 137 -11.12 -1.22 -15.73
C ASP A 137 -10.90 -2.18 -14.54
N SER A 138 -11.63 -1.95 -13.44
CA SER A 138 -11.64 -2.85 -12.29
C SER A 138 -12.94 -3.66 -12.25
N GLU A 139 -12.80 -4.93 -11.88
CA GLU A 139 -13.91 -5.86 -11.69
C GLU A 139 -13.77 -6.54 -10.32
N ARG A 140 -14.91 -6.78 -9.68
CA ARG A 140 -14.95 -7.60 -8.47
C ARG A 140 -15.21 -9.05 -8.87
N HIS A 141 -14.27 -9.95 -8.54
CA HIS A 141 -14.40 -11.39 -8.78
C HIS A 141 -14.76 -12.14 -7.50
N ASP A 142 -13.75 -12.51 -6.72
CA ASP A 142 -13.88 -13.41 -5.60
C ASP A 142 -13.89 -12.69 -4.25
N THR A 143 -14.22 -13.44 -3.18
CA THR A 143 -14.07 -13.01 -1.80
C THR A 143 -12.82 -13.65 -1.20
N GLY A 144 -12.09 -12.89 -0.36
CA GLY A 144 -10.90 -13.37 0.33
C GLY A 144 -11.22 -14.01 1.68
N ILE A 145 -10.34 -14.91 2.12
CA ILE A 145 -10.34 -15.48 3.47
C ILE A 145 -8.96 -15.31 4.10
N TRP A 146 -8.90 -15.30 5.44
CA TRP A 146 -7.69 -15.34 6.22
C TRP A 146 -7.56 -16.67 6.91
N ILE A 147 -6.44 -17.35 6.73
CA ILE A 147 -6.13 -18.64 7.36
C ILE A 147 -4.89 -18.46 8.21
N ASN A 148 -5.04 -18.60 9.53
CA ASN A 148 -3.92 -18.56 10.45
C ASN A 148 -3.25 -19.93 10.52
N ILE A 149 -1.96 -19.97 10.25
CA ILE A 149 -1.13 -21.17 10.41
C ILE A 149 -0.61 -21.18 11.84
N LYS A 150 -1.01 -22.20 12.61
CA LYS A 150 -0.58 -22.38 14.00
C LYS A 150 0.74 -23.15 14.07
#